data_9ed1a279f20e93720519c57d9805bd05
#
_entry.id   9ed1a279f20e93720519c57d9805bd05
#
_cell.length_a   1.000
_cell.length_b   1.000
_cell.length_c   1.000
_cell.angle_alpha   90.00
_cell.angle_beta   90.00
_cell.angle_gamma   90.00
#
_symmetry.space_group_name_H-M   'P 1'
#
loop_
_entity.id
_entity.type
_entity.pdbx_description
1 polymer ?
#
loop_
_entity_poly.entity_id
_entity_poly.type
_entity_poly.pdbx_seq_one_letter_code
_entity_poly.pdbx_strand_id
1 'polypeptide(L)'
;MKKTIIVTMLILLAVTSAAFAKNKAVTLPTSDIQVYFSPNGGCTEAIISAISKAKSEILVQAYSFTSAPIAKALVDAHKRGVHVEVVLDKSQRKEKYTSATFLANMKIPTYIDSAHAIAHNKIIIIDKKTVITGSFNFSKAAEDKNAENLLVIQSEELAEIYSKNFMAHKSHSEGLAPKY
;
A
#
# COMPACT_ATOMS: atom_id res chain seq x y z
N MET A 1 43.75 -33.46 -58.80
CA MET A 1 43.65 -32.28 -58.00
C MET A 1 42.22 -32.18 -57.45
N LYS A 2 42.02 -32.57 -56.19
CA LYS A 2 40.64 -32.55 -55.48
C LYS A 2 40.57 -31.23 -54.73
N LYS A 3 39.59 -30.37 -55.07
CA LYS A 3 39.30 -29.11 -54.38
C LYS A 3 38.37 -29.42 -53.24
N THR A 4 38.85 -29.28 -51.99
CA THR A 4 38.05 -29.37 -50.77
C THR A 4 37.34 -28.04 -50.56
N ILE A 5 36.01 -28.03 -50.60
CA ILE A 5 35.18 -26.87 -50.27
C ILE A 5 34.91 -26.92 -48.78
N ILE A 6 35.45 -25.95 -48.03
CA ILE A 6 35.12 -25.77 -46.61
C ILE A 6 33.87 -24.88 -46.54
N VAL A 7 32.78 -25.44 -46.11
CA VAL A 7 31.55 -24.71 -45.81
C VAL A 7 31.61 -24.23 -44.38
N THR A 8 31.87 -22.93 -44.21
CA THR A 8 31.86 -22.30 -42.90
C THR A 8 30.41 -21.94 -42.54
N MET A 9 29.85 -22.72 -41.62
CA MET A 9 28.50 -22.51 -41.10
C MET A 9 28.54 -21.38 -40.03
N LEU A 10 28.12 -20.17 -40.42
CA LEU A 10 27.92 -19.04 -39.50
C LEU A 10 26.68 -19.32 -38.66
N ILE A 11 26.87 -19.65 -37.39
CA ILE A 11 25.77 -19.73 -36.41
C ILE A 11 25.46 -18.28 -35.97
N LEU A 12 24.37 -17.75 -36.49
CA LEU A 12 23.84 -16.45 -36.08
C LEU A 12 23.15 -16.61 -34.73
N LEU A 13 23.84 -16.24 -33.65
CA LEU A 13 23.26 -16.21 -32.30
C LEU A 13 22.29 -15.02 -32.21
N ALA A 14 21.02 -15.28 -32.38
CA ALA A 14 19.98 -14.28 -32.14
C ALA A 14 19.88 -14.00 -30.64
N VAL A 15 20.55 -12.95 -30.18
CA VAL A 15 20.34 -12.42 -28.83
C VAL A 15 18.98 -11.75 -28.82
N THR A 16 17.96 -12.47 -28.32
CA THR A 16 16.66 -11.89 -28.01
C THR A 16 16.84 -10.98 -26.78
N SER A 17 17.04 -9.70 -26.99
CA SER A 17 16.94 -8.71 -25.92
C SER A 17 15.50 -8.72 -25.43
N ALA A 18 15.27 -9.30 -24.24
CA ALA A 18 14.03 -9.11 -23.52
C ALA A 18 13.87 -7.61 -23.29
N ALA A 19 12.97 -6.98 -24.04
CA ALA A 19 12.58 -5.61 -23.82
C ALA A 19 11.91 -5.56 -22.45
N PHE A 20 12.64 -5.07 -21.44
CA PHE A 20 12.02 -4.65 -20.20
C PHE A 20 10.95 -3.62 -20.57
N ALA A 21 9.69 -3.97 -20.37
CA ALA A 21 8.59 -3.03 -20.50
C ALA A 21 8.93 -1.83 -19.60
N LYS A 22 9.33 -0.71 -20.20
CA LYS A 22 9.50 0.54 -19.46
C LYS A 22 8.16 0.83 -18.81
N ASN A 23 8.11 0.80 -17.49
CA ASN A 23 6.94 1.25 -16.75
C ASN A 23 6.64 2.68 -17.25
N LYS A 24 5.55 2.80 -18.00
CA LYS A 24 5.14 4.08 -18.55
C LYS A 24 4.70 4.93 -17.37
N ALA A 25 5.37 6.08 -17.17
CA ALA A 25 4.92 7.03 -16.17
C ALA A 25 3.45 7.40 -16.45
N VAL A 26 2.60 7.29 -15.44
CA VAL A 26 1.20 7.74 -15.53
C VAL A 26 1.21 9.25 -15.29
N THR A 27 0.78 10.02 -16.30
CA THR A 27 0.57 11.46 -16.13
C THR A 27 -0.85 11.64 -15.58
N LEU A 28 -0.96 12.08 -14.34
CA LEU A 28 -2.26 12.38 -13.73
C LEU A 28 -2.73 13.76 -14.19
N PRO A 29 -4.03 13.95 -14.48
CA PRO A 29 -4.62 15.27 -14.61
C PRO A 29 -4.42 16.05 -13.29
N THR A 30 -4.55 17.37 -13.31
CA THR A 30 -4.38 18.25 -12.13
C THR A 30 -5.22 17.74 -10.96
N SER A 31 -4.57 17.07 -10.01
CA SER A 31 -5.20 16.50 -8.82
C SER A 31 -5.10 17.51 -7.69
N ASP A 32 -6.11 17.58 -6.83
CA ASP A 32 -5.98 18.29 -5.56
C ASP A 32 -5.05 17.45 -4.65
N ILE A 33 -3.86 17.99 -4.39
CA ILE A 33 -2.81 17.33 -3.62
C ILE A 33 -2.50 18.17 -2.39
N GLN A 34 -2.68 17.55 -1.21
CA GLN A 34 -2.24 18.12 0.05
C GLN A 34 -0.97 17.41 0.51
N VAL A 35 0.00 18.17 0.98
CA VAL A 35 1.32 17.66 1.41
C VAL A 35 1.52 17.98 2.88
N TYR A 36 1.94 16.99 3.65
CA TYR A 36 2.25 17.12 5.07
C TYR A 36 3.65 16.56 5.34
N PHE A 37 4.33 17.11 6.32
CA PHE A 37 5.63 16.63 6.76
C PHE A 37 5.63 16.42 8.27
N SER A 38 6.32 15.41 8.76
CA SER A 38 6.57 15.22 10.21
C SER A 38 8.04 15.54 10.55
N PRO A 39 8.39 15.79 11.81
CA PRO A 39 7.50 15.65 12.98
C PRO A 39 6.54 16.84 13.18
N ASN A 40 5.43 16.55 13.88
CA ASN A 40 4.44 17.54 14.32
C ASN A 40 3.77 18.36 13.18
N GLY A 41 3.71 17.82 11.99
CA GLY A 41 3.13 18.48 10.81
C GLY A 41 1.68 18.10 10.52
N GLY A 42 1.02 17.35 11.42
CA GLY A 42 -0.39 17.02 11.31
C GLY A 42 -0.69 15.86 10.35
N CYS A 43 0.27 14.97 10.09
CA CYS A 43 0.06 13.81 9.22
C CYS A 43 -1.05 12.89 9.77
N THR A 44 -1.02 12.61 11.07
CA THR A 44 -2.04 11.77 11.74
C THR A 44 -3.43 12.39 11.66
N GLU A 45 -3.54 13.70 11.90
CA GLU A 45 -4.81 14.44 11.81
C GLU A 45 -5.35 14.46 10.39
N ALA A 46 -4.50 14.64 9.38
CA ALA A 46 -4.87 14.59 7.97
C ALA A 46 -5.47 13.22 7.60
N ILE A 47 -4.83 12.12 8.03
CA ILE A 47 -5.33 10.76 7.83
C ILE A 47 -6.69 10.58 8.50
N ILE A 48 -6.84 10.96 9.78
CA ILE A 48 -8.09 10.83 10.54
C ILE A 48 -9.20 11.66 9.89
N SER A 49 -8.90 12.90 9.47
CA SER A 49 -9.85 13.76 8.77
C SER A 49 -10.35 13.11 7.47
N ALA A 50 -9.47 12.51 6.67
CA ALA A 50 -9.86 11.82 5.45
C ALA A 50 -10.74 10.59 5.74
N ILE A 51 -10.34 9.73 6.70
CA ILE A 51 -11.10 8.56 7.14
C ILE A 51 -12.49 8.94 7.67
N SER A 52 -12.60 10.04 8.40
CA SER A 52 -13.88 10.50 8.96
C SER A 52 -14.91 10.87 7.90
N LYS A 53 -14.46 11.26 6.71
CA LYS A 53 -15.30 11.66 5.56
C LYS A 53 -15.68 10.50 4.65
N ALA A 54 -15.07 9.32 4.84
CA ALA A 54 -15.35 8.13 4.05
C ALA A 54 -16.82 7.72 4.08
N LYS A 55 -17.37 7.31 2.93
CA LYS A 55 -18.79 6.97 2.73
C LYS A 55 -19.01 5.49 2.40
N SER A 56 -18.10 4.85 1.67
CA SER A 56 -18.31 3.51 1.13
C SER A 56 -17.19 2.54 1.44
N GLU A 57 -15.93 2.91 1.21
CA GLU A 57 -14.81 1.97 1.26
C GLU A 57 -13.53 2.61 1.77
N ILE A 58 -12.76 1.86 2.57
CA ILE A 58 -11.39 2.20 2.96
C ILE A 58 -10.52 0.95 2.81
N LEU A 59 -9.47 1.01 1.98
CA LEU A 59 -8.49 -0.05 1.82
C LEU A 59 -7.13 0.45 2.34
N VAL A 60 -6.50 -0.33 3.23
CA VAL A 60 -5.25 0.05 3.90
C VAL A 60 -4.16 -0.97 3.63
N GLN A 61 -2.98 -0.51 3.18
CA GLN A 61 -1.76 -1.33 3.16
C GLN A 61 -0.70 -0.67 4.05
N ALA A 62 -0.19 -1.40 5.04
CA ALA A 62 0.77 -0.83 5.98
C ALA A 62 1.91 -1.79 6.35
N TYR A 63 3.14 -1.25 6.34
CA TYR A 63 4.30 -1.92 6.91
C TYR A 63 4.24 -1.91 8.43
N SER A 64 4.23 -0.73 9.06
CA SER A 64 4.10 -0.57 10.51
C SER A 64 2.82 0.17 10.84
N PHE A 65 1.99 -0.45 11.65
CA PHE A 65 0.71 0.11 12.06
C PHE A 65 0.49 -0.04 13.56
N THR A 66 0.93 0.98 14.31
CA THR A 66 0.85 1.04 15.77
C THR A 66 0.13 2.30 16.28
N SER A 67 -0.38 3.15 15.38
CA SER A 67 -1.11 4.37 15.73
C SER A 67 -2.52 4.04 16.20
N ALA A 68 -2.75 4.11 17.51
CA ALA A 68 -4.08 3.92 18.10
C ALA A 68 -5.14 4.92 17.58
N PRO A 69 -4.82 6.23 17.37
CA PRO A 69 -5.79 7.18 16.80
C PRO A 69 -6.25 6.79 15.39
N ILE A 70 -5.33 6.37 14.51
CA ILE A 70 -5.68 5.95 13.13
C ILE A 70 -6.49 4.65 13.18
N ALA A 71 -6.09 3.66 13.99
CA ALA A 71 -6.84 2.42 14.16
C ALA A 71 -8.26 2.67 14.68
N LYS A 72 -8.42 3.58 15.64
CA LYS A 72 -9.74 4.00 16.15
C LYS A 72 -10.58 4.64 15.05
N ALA A 73 -10.02 5.52 14.23
CA ALA A 73 -10.73 6.16 13.12
C ALA A 73 -11.26 5.13 12.11
N LEU A 74 -10.47 4.07 11.79
CA LEU A 74 -10.93 2.97 10.93
C LEU A 74 -12.09 2.19 11.56
N VAL A 75 -12.01 1.90 12.86
CA VAL A 75 -13.12 1.25 13.59
C VAL A 75 -14.36 2.12 13.60
N ASP A 76 -14.23 3.42 13.82
CA ASP A 76 -15.36 4.35 13.80
C ASP A 76 -15.98 4.44 12.38
N ALA A 77 -15.18 4.39 11.33
CA ALA A 77 -15.65 4.30 9.94
C ALA A 77 -16.43 2.98 9.70
N HIS A 78 -15.86 1.85 10.14
CA HIS A 78 -16.50 0.55 10.04
C HIS A 78 -17.86 0.51 10.76
N LYS A 79 -17.95 1.08 11.96
CA LYS A 79 -19.22 1.21 12.71
C LYS A 79 -20.25 2.09 11.99
N ARG A 80 -19.84 3.03 11.15
CA ARG A 80 -20.74 3.82 10.29
C ARG A 80 -21.23 3.05 9.07
N GLY A 81 -20.77 1.80 8.85
CA GLY A 81 -21.13 0.97 7.70
C GLY A 81 -20.17 1.10 6.51
N VAL A 82 -19.03 1.81 6.66
CA VAL A 82 -18.00 1.87 5.64
C VAL A 82 -17.30 0.50 5.56
N HIS A 83 -17.12 -0.02 4.35
CA HIS A 83 -16.35 -1.24 4.11
C HIS A 83 -14.86 -0.95 4.35
N VAL A 84 -14.25 -1.59 5.34
CA VAL A 84 -12.83 -1.39 5.69
C VAL A 84 -12.09 -2.71 5.55
N GLU A 85 -10.99 -2.72 4.79
CA GLU A 85 -10.07 -3.87 4.71
C GLU A 85 -8.62 -3.42 4.92
N VAL A 86 -7.81 -4.28 5.52
CA VAL A 86 -6.42 -3.97 5.89
C VAL A 86 -5.48 -5.11 5.51
N VAL A 87 -4.42 -4.80 4.75
CA VAL A 87 -3.31 -5.71 4.44
C VAL A 87 -2.06 -5.19 5.14
N LEU A 88 -1.41 -6.01 5.95
CA LEU A 88 -0.26 -5.67 6.77
C LEU A 88 0.94 -6.55 6.45
N ASP A 89 2.15 -6.00 6.64
CA ASP A 89 3.38 -6.78 6.56
C ASP A 89 3.40 -7.92 7.60
N LYS A 90 4.11 -9.01 7.28
CA LYS A 90 4.26 -10.17 8.15
C LYS A 90 4.82 -9.86 9.54
N SER A 91 5.61 -8.80 9.69
CA SER A 91 6.12 -8.36 11.00
C SER A 91 4.99 -8.00 11.97
N GLN A 92 3.86 -7.50 11.43
CA GLN A 92 2.72 -7.07 12.24
C GLN A 92 1.98 -8.24 12.93
N ARG A 93 2.24 -9.48 12.53
CA ARG A 93 1.69 -10.67 13.21
C ARG A 93 2.27 -10.87 14.62
N LYS A 94 3.52 -10.44 14.84
CA LYS A 94 4.27 -10.67 16.08
C LYS A 94 4.58 -9.38 16.85
N GLU A 95 4.38 -8.23 16.23
CA GLU A 95 4.66 -6.93 16.84
C GLU A 95 3.77 -6.71 18.07
N LYS A 96 4.38 -6.36 19.22
CA LYS A 96 3.68 -6.26 20.51
C LYS A 96 2.59 -5.19 20.53
N TYR A 97 2.81 -4.08 19.85
CA TYR A 97 1.92 -2.91 19.86
C TYR A 97 1.21 -2.70 18.53
N THR A 98 1.14 -3.73 17.69
CA THR A 98 0.45 -3.66 16.41
C THR A 98 -1.05 -3.44 16.56
N SER A 99 -1.64 -2.68 15.65
CA SER A 99 -3.09 -2.53 15.52
C SER A 99 -3.77 -3.75 14.87
N ALA A 100 -3.01 -4.72 14.34
CA ALA A 100 -3.53 -5.87 13.59
C ALA A 100 -4.61 -6.66 14.37
N THR A 101 -4.25 -7.13 15.58
CA THR A 101 -5.18 -7.89 16.44
C THR A 101 -6.37 -7.04 16.87
N PHE A 102 -6.17 -5.75 17.18
CA PHE A 102 -7.25 -4.84 17.53
C PHE A 102 -8.26 -4.71 16.40
N LEU A 103 -7.81 -4.48 15.17
CA LEU A 103 -8.68 -4.36 14.00
C LEU A 103 -9.45 -5.67 13.73
N ALA A 104 -8.76 -6.82 13.77
CA ALA A 104 -9.39 -8.13 13.59
C ALA A 104 -10.46 -8.40 14.66
N ASN A 105 -10.19 -8.08 15.95
CA ASN A 105 -11.16 -8.22 17.04
C ASN A 105 -12.37 -7.30 16.86
N MET A 106 -12.19 -6.15 16.20
CA MET A 106 -13.27 -5.23 15.84
C MET A 106 -14.00 -5.64 14.55
N LYS A 107 -13.77 -6.88 14.06
CA LYS A 107 -14.37 -7.47 12.86
C LYS A 107 -14.03 -6.78 11.55
N ILE A 108 -12.94 -6.02 11.51
CA ILE A 108 -12.38 -5.48 10.28
C ILE A 108 -11.55 -6.58 9.61
N PRO A 109 -11.87 -6.99 8.35
CA PRO A 109 -11.07 -7.94 7.59
C PRO A 109 -9.60 -7.47 7.53
N THR A 110 -8.73 -8.23 8.17
CA THR A 110 -7.31 -7.94 8.31
C THR A 110 -6.50 -9.10 7.75
N TYR A 111 -5.55 -8.82 6.88
CA TYR A 111 -4.74 -9.81 6.17
C TYR A 111 -3.26 -9.56 6.46
N ILE A 112 -2.45 -10.62 6.38
CA ILE A 112 -1.00 -10.57 6.56
C ILE A 112 -0.32 -11.00 5.27
N ASP A 113 0.42 -10.09 4.66
CA ASP A 113 1.24 -10.35 3.48
C ASP A 113 2.58 -10.96 3.89
N SER A 114 2.74 -12.25 3.62
CA SER A 114 3.97 -13.01 3.87
C SER A 114 4.75 -13.32 2.59
N ALA A 115 4.23 -12.95 1.42
CA ALA A 115 4.84 -13.26 0.13
C ALA A 115 6.09 -12.43 -0.15
N HIS A 116 6.13 -11.20 0.38
CA HIS A 116 7.25 -10.28 0.16
C HIS A 116 8.31 -10.39 1.26
N ALA A 117 9.56 -10.06 0.94
CA ALA A 117 10.61 -9.90 1.95
C ALA A 117 10.17 -8.86 3.00
N ILE A 118 9.64 -7.73 2.53
CA ILE A 118 9.02 -6.66 3.31
C ILE A 118 7.88 -6.07 2.48
N ALA A 119 6.64 -6.10 2.98
CA ALA A 119 5.52 -5.35 2.41
C ALA A 119 5.54 -3.92 2.96
N HIS A 120 6.39 -3.06 2.36
CA HIS A 120 6.76 -1.74 2.93
C HIS A 120 5.81 -0.60 2.54
N ASN A 121 4.55 -0.90 2.25
CA ASN A 121 3.53 0.05 1.84
C ASN A 121 3.06 0.94 3.01
N LYS A 122 2.65 2.17 2.71
CA LYS A 122 1.98 3.12 3.59
C LYS A 122 0.92 3.80 2.75
N ILE A 123 -0.24 3.11 2.61
CA ILE A 123 -1.27 3.48 1.65
C ILE A 123 -2.63 3.39 2.32
N ILE A 124 -3.48 4.39 2.08
CA ILE A 124 -4.91 4.33 2.37
C ILE A 124 -5.65 4.81 1.12
N ILE A 125 -6.61 4.02 0.66
CA ILE A 125 -7.48 4.36 -0.46
C ILE A 125 -8.89 4.55 0.11
N ILE A 126 -9.54 5.68 -0.19
CA ILE A 126 -10.86 6.02 0.34
C ILE A 126 -11.81 6.28 -0.82
N ASP A 127 -12.96 5.59 -0.80
CA ASP A 127 -14.10 5.78 -1.70
C ASP A 127 -13.73 5.74 -3.20
N LYS A 128 -12.63 5.06 -3.57
CA LYS A 128 -12.07 5.02 -4.94
C LYS A 128 -11.75 6.40 -5.52
N LYS A 129 -11.47 7.38 -4.66
CA LYS A 129 -11.25 8.79 -5.04
C LYS A 129 -10.02 9.40 -4.39
N THR A 130 -9.72 9.02 -3.16
CA THR A 130 -8.61 9.59 -2.39
C THR A 130 -7.55 8.55 -2.17
N VAL A 131 -6.29 8.89 -2.45
CA VAL A 131 -5.12 8.08 -2.11
C VAL A 131 -4.28 8.84 -1.10
N ILE A 132 -3.98 8.21 0.02
CA ILE A 132 -3.00 8.68 1.01
C ILE A 132 -1.77 7.81 0.88
N THR A 133 -0.60 8.42 0.69
CA THR A 133 0.67 7.70 0.55
C THR A 133 1.86 8.57 0.95
N GLY A 134 3.05 7.98 1.04
CA GLY A 134 4.28 8.67 1.41
C GLY A 134 5.26 7.75 2.13
N SER A 135 6.18 8.34 2.88
CA SER A 135 7.08 7.58 3.76
C SER A 135 6.50 7.34 5.16
N PHE A 136 5.43 8.05 5.52
CA PHE A 136 4.84 8.10 6.86
C PHE A 136 4.25 6.75 7.28
N ASN A 137 4.94 6.02 8.18
CA ASN A 137 4.35 4.84 8.83
C ASN A 137 3.20 5.26 9.76
N PHE A 138 2.18 4.42 9.87
CA PHE A 138 1.04 4.71 10.75
C PHE A 138 1.39 4.43 12.21
N SER A 139 2.29 5.25 12.75
CA SER A 139 2.86 5.10 14.10
C SER A 139 3.05 6.45 14.80
N LYS A 140 3.08 6.42 16.14
CA LYS A 140 3.37 7.62 16.95
C LYS A 140 4.77 8.18 16.66
N ALA A 141 5.76 7.31 16.45
CA ALA A 141 7.12 7.75 16.15
C ALA A 141 7.20 8.51 14.80
N ALA A 142 6.41 8.11 13.80
CA ALA A 142 6.34 8.82 12.54
C ALA A 142 5.80 10.25 12.70
N GLU A 143 4.81 10.48 13.60
CA GLU A 143 4.25 11.81 13.85
C GLU A 143 5.20 12.68 14.69
N ASP A 144 5.77 12.13 15.76
CA ASP A 144 6.41 12.94 16.79
C ASP A 144 7.93 13.10 16.58
N LYS A 145 8.58 12.19 15.86
CA LYS A 145 10.05 12.05 15.89
C LYS A 145 10.73 11.92 14.55
N ASN A 146 10.09 11.26 13.58
CA ASN A 146 10.71 10.98 12.29
C ASN A 146 10.50 12.13 11.31
N ALA A 147 11.46 12.34 10.41
CA ALA A 147 11.26 13.17 9.23
C ALA A 147 10.60 12.33 8.14
N GLU A 148 9.29 12.53 7.94
CA GLU A 148 8.48 11.79 6.96
C GLU A 148 7.70 12.76 6.08
N ASN A 149 7.14 12.25 5.00
CA ASN A 149 6.17 12.96 4.17
C ASN A 149 4.87 12.15 4.03
N LEU A 150 3.78 12.88 3.85
CA LEU A 150 2.46 12.33 3.57
C LEU A 150 1.80 13.15 2.48
N LEU A 151 1.21 12.48 1.51
CA LEU A 151 0.39 13.05 0.45
C LEU A 151 -1.05 12.59 0.62
N VAL A 152 -2.00 13.51 0.50
CA VAL A 152 -3.43 13.22 0.34
C VAL A 152 -3.81 13.70 -1.05
N ILE A 153 -4.15 12.76 -1.94
CA ILE A 153 -4.34 13.01 -3.38
C ILE A 153 -5.77 12.67 -3.76
N GLN A 154 -6.49 13.64 -4.34
CA GLN A 154 -7.82 13.41 -4.90
C GLN A 154 -7.67 13.03 -6.37
N SER A 155 -7.79 11.73 -6.69
CA SER A 155 -7.71 11.21 -8.06
C SER A 155 -8.36 9.83 -8.14
N GLU A 156 -9.44 9.72 -8.90
CA GLU A 156 -10.12 8.44 -9.17
C GLU A 156 -9.21 7.49 -9.95
N GLU A 157 -8.47 8.00 -10.94
CA GLU A 157 -7.54 7.20 -11.74
C GLU A 157 -6.41 6.60 -10.87
N LEU A 158 -5.82 7.42 -10.00
CA LEU A 158 -4.78 6.95 -9.08
C LEU A 158 -5.36 5.94 -8.08
N ALA A 159 -6.54 6.21 -7.54
CA ALA A 159 -7.21 5.31 -6.61
C ALA A 159 -7.51 3.95 -7.25
N GLU A 160 -7.88 3.91 -8.53
CA GLU A 160 -8.06 2.65 -9.28
C GLU A 160 -6.76 1.85 -9.38
N ILE A 161 -5.63 2.52 -9.71
CA ILE A 161 -4.30 1.90 -9.80
C ILE A 161 -3.91 1.29 -8.45
N TYR A 162 -4.05 2.05 -7.36
CA TYR A 162 -3.72 1.56 -6.02
C TYR A 162 -4.67 0.48 -5.53
N SER A 163 -5.96 0.53 -5.88
CA SER A 163 -6.92 -0.52 -5.57
C SER A 163 -6.57 -1.84 -6.25
N LYS A 164 -6.14 -1.82 -7.50
CA LYS A 164 -5.64 -3.01 -8.21
C LYS A 164 -4.43 -3.60 -7.51
N ASN A 165 -3.48 -2.76 -7.08
CA ASN A 165 -2.32 -3.21 -6.32
C ASN A 165 -2.71 -3.79 -4.95
N PHE A 166 -3.64 -3.14 -4.22
CA PHE A 166 -4.19 -3.68 -2.97
C PHE A 166 -4.78 -5.08 -3.16
N MET A 167 -5.60 -5.28 -4.19
CA MET A 167 -6.21 -6.58 -4.47
C MET A 167 -5.18 -7.64 -4.84
N ALA A 168 -4.12 -7.29 -5.54
CA ALA A 168 -3.00 -8.20 -5.83
C ALA A 168 -2.31 -8.65 -4.54
N HIS A 169 -2.00 -7.74 -3.61
CA HIS A 169 -1.42 -8.09 -2.31
C HIS A 169 -2.39 -8.91 -1.45
N LYS A 170 -3.65 -8.54 -1.40
CA LYS A 170 -4.69 -9.29 -0.67
C LYS A 170 -4.80 -10.74 -1.17
N SER A 171 -4.70 -10.96 -2.49
CA SER A 171 -4.92 -12.28 -3.11
C SER A 171 -3.94 -13.36 -2.64
N HIS A 172 -2.74 -12.98 -2.18
CA HIS A 172 -1.73 -13.90 -1.63
C HIS A 172 -1.51 -13.74 -0.13
N SER A 173 -2.32 -12.92 0.53
CA SER A 173 -2.25 -12.68 1.97
C SER A 173 -3.12 -13.64 2.76
N GLU A 174 -2.72 -13.93 4.00
CA GLU A 174 -3.47 -14.78 4.92
C GLU A 174 -4.38 -13.96 5.82
N GLY A 175 -5.64 -14.36 5.96
CA GLY A 175 -6.56 -13.74 6.91
C GLY A 175 -6.07 -13.86 8.37
N LEU A 176 -6.12 -12.76 9.12
CA LEU A 176 -5.81 -12.74 10.54
C LEU A 176 -7.08 -13.00 11.36
N ALA A 177 -7.12 -14.13 12.05
CA ALA A 177 -8.23 -14.44 12.95
C ALA A 177 -8.22 -13.53 14.19
N PRO A 178 -9.40 -13.14 14.72
CA PRO A 178 -9.52 -12.49 16.03
C PRO A 178 -8.87 -13.32 17.14
N LYS A 179 -8.27 -12.65 18.10
CA LYS A 179 -7.75 -13.25 19.34
C LYS A 179 -8.53 -12.66 20.51
N TYR A 180 -9.18 -13.52 21.24
CA TYR A 180 -9.89 -13.17 22.49
C TYR A 180 -9.00 -13.37 23.70
#